data_8ffb31fef7c68425d30b3b862920700e
#
_entry.id   8ffb31fef7c68425d30b3b862920700e
#
_cell.length_a   1.000
_cell.length_b   1.000
_cell.length_c   1.000
_cell.angle_alpha   90.00
_cell.angle_beta   90.00
_cell.angle_gamma   90.00
#
_symmetry.space_group_name_H-M   'P 1'
#
loop_
_entity.id
_entity.type
_entity.pdbx_description
1 polymer ?
#
loop_
_entity_poly.entity_id
_entity_poly.type
_entity_poly.pdbx_seq_one_letter_code
_entity_poly.pdbx_strand_id
1 'polypeptide(L)' 'MQIPNDPHILISYVNLKLRDYYSNLEAFCDDMNVSQNEIEEKLNGAGYFYDRDANQFK' A
#
# COMPACT_ATOMS: atom_id res chain seq x y z
N MET A 1 14.85 -3.16 2.35
CA MET A 1 13.93 -3.97 1.53
C MET A 1 13.29 -3.10 0.47
N GLN A 2 13.26 -3.59 -0.75
CA GLN A 2 12.72 -2.81 -1.85
C GLN A 2 11.25 -3.12 -2.11
N ILE A 3 10.50 -2.07 -2.38
CA ILE A 3 9.09 -2.19 -2.72
C ILE A 3 8.97 -2.23 -4.24
N PRO A 4 8.07 -3.06 -4.80
CA PRO A 4 7.87 -3.07 -6.24
C PRO A 4 7.45 -1.71 -6.78
N ASN A 5 7.98 -1.33 -7.94
CA ASN A 5 7.59 -0.09 -8.60
C ASN A 5 6.37 -0.25 -9.50
N ASP A 6 6.14 -1.46 -9.99
CA ASP A 6 4.99 -1.73 -10.84
C ASP A 6 3.71 -1.65 -10.01
N PRO A 7 2.75 -0.76 -10.35
CA PRO A 7 1.55 -0.60 -9.53
C PRO A 7 0.73 -1.88 -9.38
N HIS A 8 0.72 -2.75 -10.38
CA HIS A 8 -0.03 -4.01 -10.29
C HIS A 8 0.61 -4.99 -9.31
N ILE A 9 1.94 -5.00 -9.26
CA ILE A 9 2.67 -5.82 -8.30
C ILE A 9 2.62 -5.15 -6.92
N LEU A 10 2.74 -3.83 -6.90
CA LEU A 10 2.72 -3.07 -5.66
C LEU A 10 1.41 -3.24 -4.89
N ILE A 11 0.28 -3.20 -5.60
CA ILE A 11 -1.02 -3.34 -4.93
C ILE A 11 -1.14 -4.72 -4.27
N SER A 12 -0.69 -5.76 -4.94
CA SER A 12 -0.71 -7.10 -4.36
C SER A 12 0.17 -7.20 -3.12
N TYR A 13 1.35 -6.62 -3.20
CA TYR A 13 2.30 -6.61 -2.09
C TYR A 13 1.74 -5.84 -0.89
N VAL A 14 1.26 -4.63 -1.12
CA VAL A 14 0.73 -3.78 -0.05
C VAL A 14 -0.51 -4.41 0.58
N ASN A 15 -1.44 -4.90 -0.24
CA ASN A 15 -2.68 -5.51 0.28
C ASN A 15 -2.40 -6.76 1.09
N LEU A 16 -1.42 -7.56 0.69
CA LEU A 16 -1.03 -8.73 1.47
C LEU A 16 -0.52 -8.32 2.85
N LYS A 17 0.32 -7.31 2.91
CA LYS A 17 0.87 -6.81 4.18
C LYS A 17 -0.22 -6.21 5.06
N LEU A 18 -1.13 -5.45 4.46
CA LEU A 18 -2.24 -4.87 5.22
C LEU A 18 -3.18 -5.94 5.78
N ARG A 19 -3.37 -7.01 5.02
CA ARG A 19 -4.23 -8.10 5.47
C ARG A 19 -3.60 -8.88 6.63
N ASP A 20 -2.30 -9.17 6.54
CA ASP A 20 -1.67 -10.12 7.46
C ASP A 20 -0.87 -9.47 8.58
N TYR A 21 -0.33 -8.26 8.39
CA TYR A 21 0.65 -7.70 9.32
C TYR A 21 0.32 -6.32 9.87
N TYR A 22 -0.44 -5.50 9.17
CA TYR A 22 -0.68 -4.11 9.56
C TYR A 22 -2.16 -3.80 9.58
N SER A 23 -2.60 -3.04 10.58
CA SER A 23 -4.01 -2.71 10.73
C SER A 23 -4.43 -1.47 9.92
N ASN A 24 -3.47 -0.73 9.38
CA ASN A 24 -3.75 0.43 8.54
C ASN A 24 -2.55 0.77 7.67
N LEU A 25 -2.76 1.65 6.69
CA LEU A 25 -1.72 2.04 5.75
C LEU A 25 -0.58 2.80 6.42
N GLU A 26 -0.90 3.64 7.38
CA GLU A 26 0.08 4.42 8.11
C GLU A 26 1.08 3.51 8.83
N ALA A 27 0.59 2.46 9.46
CA ALA A 27 1.44 1.52 10.18
C ALA A 27 2.38 0.78 9.22
N PHE A 28 1.87 0.40 8.05
CA PHE A 28 2.68 -0.25 7.02
C PHE A 28 3.81 0.66 6.55
N CYS A 29 3.47 1.89 6.20
CA CYS A 29 4.45 2.83 5.68
C CYS A 29 5.50 3.21 6.72
N ASP A 30 5.09 3.37 7.97
CA ASP A 30 5.99 3.72 9.06
C ASP A 30 7.00 2.60 9.32
N ASP A 31 6.51 1.37 9.41
CA ASP A 31 7.37 0.21 9.69
C ASP A 31 8.32 -0.09 8.54
N MET A 32 7.84 0.06 7.31
CA MET A 32 8.65 -0.17 6.12
C MET A 32 9.56 1.01 5.78
N ASN A 33 9.39 2.12 6.49
CA ASN A 33 10.15 3.35 6.26
C ASN A 33 10.00 3.84 4.82
N VAL A 34 8.75 3.87 4.34
CA VAL A 34 8.42 4.36 3.00
C VAL A 34 7.44 5.51 3.10
N SER A 35 7.42 6.36 2.08
CA SER A 35 6.51 7.49 2.05
C SER A 35 5.10 7.03 1.68
N GLN A 36 4.14 7.28 2.58
CA GLN A 36 2.74 6.99 2.31
C GLN A 36 2.27 7.72 1.05
N ASN A 37 2.71 8.96 0.88
CA ASN A 37 2.35 9.76 -0.28
C ASN A 37 2.82 9.12 -1.59
N GLU A 38 4.04 8.58 -1.60
CA GLU A 38 4.56 7.89 -2.78
C GLU A 38 3.76 6.64 -3.11
N ILE A 39 3.41 5.85 -2.09
CA ILE A 39 2.61 4.65 -2.27
C ILE A 39 1.24 5.01 -2.85
N GLU A 40 0.60 6.02 -2.26
CA GLU A 40 -0.72 6.46 -2.74
C GLU A 40 -0.65 7.01 -4.16
N GLU A 41 0.36 7.82 -4.47
CA GLU A 41 0.50 8.38 -5.81
C GLU A 41 0.65 7.28 -6.87
N LYS A 42 1.47 6.28 -6.59
CA LYS A 42 1.69 5.19 -7.55
C LYS A 42 0.42 4.39 -7.77
N LEU A 43 -0.28 4.05 -6.71
CA LEU A 43 -1.49 3.23 -6.83
C LEU A 43 -2.68 4.04 -7.34
N ASN A 44 -2.81 5.29 -6.93
CA ASN A 44 -3.88 6.16 -7.43
C ASN A 44 -3.72 6.41 -8.93
N GLY A 45 -2.49 6.55 -9.38
CA GLY A 45 -2.20 6.72 -10.81
C GLY A 45 -2.62 5.53 -11.65
N ALA A 46 -2.68 4.35 -11.05
CA ALA A 46 -3.12 3.13 -11.74
C ALA A 46 -4.61 2.84 -11.51
N GLY A 47 -5.32 3.72 -10.80
CA GLY A 47 -6.76 3.56 -10.56
C GLY A 47 -7.11 2.85 -9.28
N TYR A 48 -6.17 2.66 -8.37
CA TYR A 48 -6.41 2.00 -7.08
C TYR A 48 -6.39 3.02 -5.96
N PHE A 49 -7.37 2.94 -5.06
CA PHE A 49 -7.50 3.88 -3.95
C PHE A 49 -7.65 3.12 -2.65
N TYR A 50 -7.05 3.65 -1.59
CA TYR A 50 -7.09 3.00 -0.29
C TYR A 50 -8.48 3.10 0.33
N ASP A 51 -9.04 1.95 0.69
CA ASP A 51 -10.30 1.86 1.41
C ASP A 51 -9.97 1.59 2.88
N ARG A 52 -10.17 2.59 3.70
CA ARG A 52 -9.81 2.51 5.12
C ARG A 52 -10.65 1.49 5.87
N ASP A 53 -11.91 1.35 5.49
CA ASP A 53 -12.81 0.39 6.15
C ASP A 53 -12.41 -1.06 5.86
N ALA A 54 -12.00 -1.32 4.63
CA ALA A 54 -11.55 -2.65 4.23
C ALA A 54 -10.06 -2.88 4.47
N ASN A 55 -9.31 -1.81 4.77
CA ASN A 55 -7.87 -1.84 4.95
C ASN A 55 -7.17 -2.44 3.74
N GLN A 56 -7.52 -1.96 2.58
CA GLN A 56 -6.91 -2.41 1.33
C GLN A 56 -7.11 -1.38 0.22
N PHE A 57 -6.25 -1.46 -0.79
CA PHE A 57 -6.45 -0.68 -2.02
C PHE A 57 -7.39 -1.44 -2.95
N LYS A 58 -8.26 -0.68 -3.61
CA LYS A 58 -9.25 -1.27 -4.55
C LYS A 58 -9.25 -0.55 -5.86
#